data_ae3f50142c9294daad8984c46585b3c0
#
_entry.id   ae3f50142c9294daad8984c46585b3c0
#
_cell.length_a   1.000
_cell.length_b   1.000
_cell.length_c   1.000
_cell.angle_alpha   90.00
_cell.angle_beta   90.00
_cell.angle_gamma   90.00
#
_symmetry.space_group_name_H-M   'P 1'
#
loop_
_entity.id
_entity.type
_entity.pdbx_description
1 polymer ?
#
loop_
_entity_poly.entity_id
_entity_poly.type
_entity_poly.pdbx_seq_one_letter_code
_entity_poly.pdbx_strand_id
1 'polypeptide(L)'
;MTIHHLFTSALAVISLATSSAGFAADKQLHLRGEITSITDSQLVVKSSDGLTTTVQLTDKLPIHDVSRTNLAAVKERSYIGVAATPVGAGKVKALGVMVFPEGARGLNEGHFPWDLQKESTMTNATVVTVKVLKKRNGAEIEVRYGDKTQAVIIDDTTIFGQFVPGQRSLLVNGAKVLIFASQPEGAQPTANVVMVGKDGFLPPI
;
A
#
# COMPACT_ATOMS: atom_id res chain seq x y z
N MET A 1 44.20 -35.34 67.75
CA MET A 1 44.60 -35.39 66.34
C MET A 1 43.27 -35.51 65.54
N THR A 2 42.73 -34.36 65.12
CA THR A 2 41.34 -34.27 64.60
C THR A 2 41.46 -33.75 63.14
N ILE A 3 41.11 -34.63 62.19
CA ILE A 3 41.17 -34.33 60.76
C ILE A 3 39.84 -33.76 60.34
N HIS A 4 39.83 -32.50 59.85
CA HIS A 4 38.67 -31.85 59.27
C HIS A 4 38.66 -32.09 57.76
N HIS A 5 37.62 -32.75 57.27
CA HIS A 5 37.35 -32.89 55.82
C HIS A 5 36.49 -31.70 55.38
N LEU A 6 37.05 -30.83 54.51
CA LEU A 6 36.31 -29.80 53.77
C LEU A 6 35.66 -30.47 52.56
N PHE A 7 34.33 -30.44 52.51
CA PHE A 7 33.54 -30.74 51.33
C PHE A 7 33.32 -29.42 50.55
N THR A 8 33.94 -29.31 49.38
CA THR A 8 33.68 -28.24 48.42
C THR A 8 32.56 -28.66 47.48
N SER A 9 31.35 -28.09 47.64
CA SER A 9 30.24 -28.26 46.73
C SER A 9 30.39 -27.32 45.54
N ALA A 10 30.61 -27.87 44.35
CA ALA A 10 30.59 -27.11 43.09
C ALA A 10 29.14 -26.95 42.61
N LEU A 11 28.67 -25.70 42.61
CA LEU A 11 27.33 -25.34 42.07
C LEU A 11 27.47 -25.11 40.55
N ALA A 12 26.96 -26.05 39.75
CA ALA A 12 26.92 -25.91 38.29
C ALA A 12 25.71 -25.03 37.93
N VAL A 13 25.98 -23.82 37.46
CA VAL A 13 24.96 -22.91 36.90
C VAL A 13 24.71 -23.31 35.46
N ILE A 14 23.55 -23.95 35.20
CA ILE A 14 23.09 -24.24 33.85
C ILE A 14 22.40 -22.97 33.34
N SER A 15 23.09 -22.23 32.46
CA SER A 15 22.49 -21.09 31.73
C SER A 15 21.58 -21.62 30.61
N LEU A 16 20.26 -21.57 30.81
CA LEU A 16 19.30 -21.79 29.72
C LEU A 16 19.37 -20.56 28.78
N ALA A 17 20.01 -20.75 27.63
CA ALA A 17 19.92 -19.80 26.53
C ALA A 17 18.51 -19.93 25.90
N THR A 18 17.60 -19.03 26.25
CA THR A 18 16.32 -18.89 25.55
C THR A 18 16.57 -18.24 24.18
N SER A 19 16.65 -19.06 23.14
CA SER A 19 16.64 -18.57 21.75
C SER A 19 15.24 -17.99 21.47
N SER A 20 15.09 -16.66 21.53
CA SER A 20 13.94 -15.97 20.99
C SER A 20 14.00 -16.11 19.46
N ALA A 21 13.21 -17.03 18.90
CA ALA A 21 12.94 -17.07 17.49
C ALA A 21 12.18 -15.77 17.15
N GLY A 22 12.89 -14.77 16.66
CA GLY A 22 12.28 -13.57 16.11
C GLY A 22 11.49 -13.98 14.87
N PHE A 23 10.17 -13.90 14.92
CA PHE A 23 9.34 -14.01 13.71
C PHE A 23 9.69 -12.81 12.83
N ALA A 24 10.29 -13.07 11.66
CA ALA A 24 10.45 -12.03 10.65
C ALA A 24 9.05 -11.55 10.24
N ALA A 25 8.84 -10.23 10.24
CA ALA A 25 7.58 -9.66 9.81
C ALA A 25 7.36 -9.97 8.32
N ASP A 26 6.13 -10.32 7.94
CA ASP A 26 5.77 -10.57 6.55
C ASP A 26 6.13 -9.38 5.66
N LYS A 27 6.74 -9.65 4.53
CA LYS A 27 7.04 -8.64 3.52
C LYS A 27 5.72 -8.15 2.92
N GLN A 28 5.48 -6.85 2.95
CA GLN A 28 4.35 -6.23 2.27
C GLN A 28 4.72 -5.98 0.80
N LEU A 29 3.83 -6.35 -0.12
CA LEU A 29 4.01 -6.24 -1.56
C LEU A 29 2.87 -5.46 -2.19
N HIS A 30 3.20 -4.61 -3.16
CA HIS A 30 2.26 -3.93 -4.04
C HIS A 30 2.50 -4.41 -5.48
N LEU A 31 1.69 -5.38 -5.91
CA LEU A 31 1.83 -5.98 -7.23
C LEU A 31 0.93 -5.25 -8.23
N ARG A 32 1.53 -4.61 -9.22
CA ARG A 32 0.84 -3.84 -10.27
C ARG A 32 1.01 -4.53 -11.60
N GLY A 33 -0.07 -4.79 -12.31
CA GLY A 33 0.04 -5.48 -13.60
C GLY A 33 -1.29 -5.95 -14.17
N GLU A 34 -1.21 -7.02 -14.93
CA GLU A 34 -2.33 -7.66 -15.62
C GLU A 34 -2.50 -9.09 -15.12
N ILE A 35 -3.72 -9.51 -14.86
CA ILE A 35 -4.04 -10.91 -14.56
C ILE A 35 -3.86 -11.72 -15.83
N THR A 36 -2.95 -12.69 -15.81
CA THR A 36 -2.69 -13.59 -16.95
C THR A 36 -3.30 -14.97 -16.76
N SER A 37 -3.61 -15.35 -15.51
CA SER A 37 -4.28 -16.61 -15.18
C SER A 37 -5.00 -16.45 -13.83
N ILE A 38 -6.13 -17.14 -13.69
CA ILE A 38 -6.90 -17.16 -12.45
C ILE A 38 -7.57 -18.51 -12.25
N THR A 39 -7.60 -18.95 -10.99
CA THR A 39 -8.36 -20.09 -10.46
C THR A 39 -9.15 -19.64 -9.22
N ASP A 40 -9.85 -20.55 -8.57
CA ASP A 40 -10.60 -20.25 -7.34
C ASP A 40 -9.70 -19.78 -6.19
N SER A 41 -8.46 -20.27 -6.11
CA SER A 41 -7.55 -20.03 -4.98
C SER A 41 -6.31 -19.22 -5.32
N GLN A 42 -6.04 -18.96 -6.60
CA GLN A 42 -4.81 -18.29 -7.04
C GLN A 42 -5.05 -17.42 -8.27
N LEU A 43 -4.26 -16.37 -8.42
CA LEU A 43 -4.10 -15.64 -9.68
C LEU A 43 -2.62 -15.43 -10.00
N VAL A 44 -2.31 -15.22 -11.27
CA VAL A 44 -0.99 -14.84 -11.75
C VAL A 44 -1.06 -13.42 -12.29
N VAL A 45 -0.22 -12.54 -11.73
CA VAL A 45 -0.07 -11.17 -12.23
C VAL A 45 1.23 -11.05 -12.99
N LYS A 46 1.17 -10.43 -14.16
CA LYS A 46 2.32 -10.02 -14.95
C LYS A 46 2.49 -8.51 -14.83
N SER A 47 3.60 -8.07 -14.26
CA SER A 47 3.97 -6.66 -14.14
C SER A 47 4.51 -6.07 -15.46
N SER A 48 4.66 -4.75 -15.52
CA SER A 48 5.12 -4.05 -16.74
C SER A 48 6.54 -4.40 -17.16
N ASP A 49 7.40 -4.82 -16.22
CA ASP A 49 8.75 -5.31 -16.47
C ASP A 49 8.79 -6.77 -16.95
N GLY A 50 7.62 -7.42 -17.09
CA GLY A 50 7.46 -8.78 -17.57
C GLY A 50 7.56 -9.87 -16.51
N LEU A 51 7.83 -9.53 -15.26
CA LEU A 51 7.85 -10.50 -14.16
C LEU A 51 6.44 -11.02 -13.88
N THR A 52 6.36 -12.30 -13.54
CA THR A 52 5.09 -12.95 -13.17
C THR A 52 5.14 -13.37 -11.71
N THR A 53 4.06 -13.09 -10.97
CA THR A 53 3.91 -13.47 -9.57
C THR A 53 2.61 -14.22 -9.39
N THR A 54 2.68 -15.41 -8.79
CA THR A 54 1.50 -16.17 -8.35
C THR A 54 1.11 -15.71 -6.96
N VAL A 55 -0.16 -15.36 -6.79
CA VAL A 55 -0.73 -14.81 -5.55
C VAL A 55 -1.86 -15.70 -5.08
N GLN A 56 -1.86 -16.08 -3.80
CA GLN A 56 -2.93 -16.82 -3.15
C GLN A 56 -4.13 -15.90 -2.91
N LEU A 57 -5.33 -16.43 -3.11
CA LEU A 57 -6.60 -15.74 -2.86
C LEU A 57 -7.34 -16.41 -1.72
N THR A 58 -7.90 -15.61 -0.81
CA THR A 58 -8.78 -16.08 0.25
C THR A 58 -10.25 -15.92 -0.11
N ASP A 59 -11.16 -16.63 0.53
CA ASP A 59 -12.61 -16.54 0.28
C ASP A 59 -13.18 -15.17 0.63
N LYS A 60 -12.62 -14.49 1.64
CA LYS A 60 -13.06 -13.17 2.14
C LYS A 60 -12.19 -12.02 1.63
N LEU A 61 -11.50 -12.21 0.50
CA LEU A 61 -10.63 -11.19 -0.08
C LEU A 61 -11.43 -9.92 -0.44
N PRO A 62 -11.10 -8.75 0.13
CA PRO A 62 -11.67 -7.48 -0.30
C PRO A 62 -11.26 -7.16 -1.74
N ILE A 63 -12.24 -6.85 -2.57
CA ILE A 63 -12.04 -6.45 -3.96
C ILE A 63 -12.70 -5.10 -4.16
N HIS A 64 -12.00 -4.21 -4.87
CA HIS A 64 -12.49 -2.88 -5.22
C HIS A 64 -12.51 -2.71 -6.73
N ASP A 65 -13.62 -2.16 -7.25
CA ASP A 65 -13.73 -1.69 -8.64
C ASP A 65 -13.18 -0.27 -8.73
N VAL A 66 -12.15 -0.07 -9.53
CA VAL A 66 -11.44 1.21 -9.67
C VAL A 66 -11.73 1.82 -11.03
N SER A 67 -12.33 2.98 -11.04
CA SER A 67 -12.57 3.75 -12.25
C SER A 67 -11.69 4.98 -12.35
N ARG A 68 -11.37 5.41 -13.57
CA ARG A 68 -10.69 6.68 -13.83
C ARG A 68 -11.60 7.84 -13.44
N THR A 69 -11.00 8.86 -12.84
CA THR A 69 -11.68 10.12 -12.54
C THR A 69 -10.76 11.31 -12.88
N ASN A 70 -11.02 12.49 -12.36
CA ASN A 70 -10.23 13.69 -12.63
C ASN A 70 -10.18 14.61 -11.40
N LEU A 71 -9.48 15.74 -11.53
CA LEU A 71 -9.31 16.73 -10.46
C LEU A 71 -10.65 17.23 -9.87
N ALA A 72 -11.75 17.27 -10.65
CA ALA A 72 -13.04 17.74 -10.14
C ALA A 72 -13.66 16.82 -9.07
N ALA A 73 -13.18 15.57 -8.96
CA ALA A 73 -13.57 14.66 -7.88
C ALA A 73 -12.84 14.96 -6.55
N VAL A 74 -11.75 15.72 -6.59
CA VAL A 74 -11.00 16.13 -5.40
C VAL A 74 -11.57 17.45 -4.88
N LYS A 75 -12.31 17.39 -3.77
CA LYS A 75 -12.96 18.53 -3.12
C LYS A 75 -12.43 18.69 -1.70
N GLU A 76 -12.62 19.87 -1.13
CA GLU A 76 -12.42 20.04 0.32
C GLU A 76 -13.22 18.99 1.08
N ARG A 77 -12.60 18.44 2.12
CA ARG A 77 -13.09 17.34 2.95
C ARG A 77 -13.12 15.96 2.25
N SER A 78 -12.74 15.82 0.96
CA SER A 78 -12.49 14.49 0.38
C SER A 78 -11.39 13.76 1.16
N TYR A 79 -11.52 12.45 1.33
CA TYR A 79 -10.43 11.59 1.80
C TYR A 79 -9.74 10.97 0.58
N ILE A 80 -8.43 11.14 0.48
CA ILE A 80 -7.67 10.73 -0.71
C ILE A 80 -6.36 10.03 -0.33
N GLY A 81 -5.90 9.13 -1.19
CA GLY A 81 -4.54 8.62 -1.20
C GLY A 81 -3.75 9.30 -2.32
N VAL A 82 -2.58 9.82 -2.00
CA VAL A 82 -1.71 10.50 -2.97
C VAL A 82 -0.36 9.80 -3.02
N ALA A 83 -0.06 9.14 -4.15
CA ALA A 83 1.29 8.72 -4.46
C ALA A 83 2.03 9.91 -5.09
N ALA A 84 3.15 10.32 -4.51
CA ALA A 84 3.84 11.54 -4.88
C ALA A 84 5.34 11.46 -4.72
N THR A 85 6.07 12.39 -5.34
CA THR A 85 7.51 12.57 -5.15
C THR A 85 7.84 13.95 -4.59
N PRO A 86 8.89 14.07 -3.77
CA PRO A 86 9.36 15.36 -3.28
C PRO A 86 9.78 16.30 -4.42
N VAL A 87 9.40 17.58 -4.32
CA VAL A 87 9.83 18.62 -5.29
C VAL A 87 10.48 19.81 -4.59
N GLY A 88 10.91 19.64 -3.34
CA GLY A 88 11.54 20.69 -2.53
C GLY A 88 10.54 21.58 -1.79
N ALA A 89 11.06 22.43 -0.89
CA ALA A 89 10.29 23.36 -0.09
C ALA A 89 9.12 22.72 0.70
N GLY A 90 9.27 21.46 1.13
CA GLY A 90 8.22 20.73 1.86
C GLY A 90 7.01 20.34 1.02
N LYS A 91 7.08 20.48 -0.32
CA LYS A 91 6.01 20.11 -1.25
C LYS A 91 6.28 18.78 -1.93
N VAL A 92 5.22 18.10 -2.33
CA VAL A 92 5.28 16.89 -3.16
C VAL A 92 4.48 17.09 -4.45
N LYS A 93 4.90 16.42 -5.53
CA LYS A 93 4.18 16.37 -6.80
C LYS A 93 3.45 15.04 -6.91
N ALA A 94 2.14 15.08 -7.11
CA ALA A 94 1.31 13.89 -7.26
C ALA A 94 1.63 13.15 -8.57
N LEU A 95 1.85 11.86 -8.47
CA LEU A 95 1.91 10.90 -9.58
C LEU A 95 0.53 10.32 -9.83
N GLY A 96 -0.11 9.87 -8.76
CA GLY A 96 -1.44 9.31 -8.73
C GLY A 96 -2.24 9.78 -7.53
N VAL A 97 -3.53 9.98 -7.73
CA VAL A 97 -4.49 10.32 -6.69
C VAL A 97 -5.63 9.31 -6.72
N MET A 98 -5.90 8.70 -5.58
CA MET A 98 -7.04 7.83 -5.37
C MET A 98 -8.07 8.53 -4.48
N VAL A 99 -9.27 8.74 -4.97
CA VAL A 99 -10.38 9.28 -4.16
C VAL A 99 -11.09 8.12 -3.47
N PHE A 100 -11.18 8.19 -2.16
CA PHE A 100 -11.81 7.17 -1.34
C PHE A 100 -13.31 7.43 -1.20
N PRO A 101 -14.15 6.37 -1.19
CA PRO A 101 -15.55 6.53 -0.78
C PRO A 101 -15.62 6.90 0.70
N GLU A 102 -16.70 7.56 1.12
CA GLU A 102 -16.85 8.03 2.49
C GLU A 102 -16.72 6.91 3.54
N GLY A 103 -17.19 5.71 3.23
CA GLY A 103 -17.04 4.54 4.12
C GLY A 103 -15.61 4.05 4.33
N ALA A 104 -14.65 4.54 3.54
CA ALA A 104 -13.22 4.23 3.68
C ALA A 104 -12.41 5.41 4.23
N ARG A 105 -13.08 6.46 4.75
CA ARG A 105 -12.41 7.59 5.41
C ARG A 105 -11.59 7.10 6.60
N GLY A 106 -10.35 7.61 6.72
CA GLY A 106 -9.42 7.25 7.79
C GLY A 106 -8.63 5.95 7.52
N LEU A 107 -8.93 5.22 6.43
CA LEU A 107 -8.18 4.00 6.10
C LEU A 107 -6.70 4.33 5.86
N ASN A 108 -5.83 3.71 6.69
CA ASN A 108 -4.38 3.89 6.65
C ASN A 108 -3.95 5.37 6.61
N GLU A 109 -4.63 6.25 7.37
CA GLU A 109 -4.26 7.67 7.45
C GLU A 109 -2.79 7.84 7.83
N GLY A 110 -2.06 8.66 7.08
CA GLY A 110 -0.65 8.91 7.35
C GLY A 110 0.16 9.27 6.10
N HIS A 111 1.49 9.35 6.31
CA HIS A 111 2.48 9.62 5.27
C HIS A 111 3.65 8.64 5.44
N PHE A 112 3.95 7.85 4.41
CA PHE A 112 4.92 6.76 4.49
C PHE A 112 5.61 6.53 3.13
N PRO A 113 6.78 5.86 3.11
CA PRO A 113 7.45 5.48 1.88
C PRO A 113 6.54 4.66 0.96
N TRP A 114 6.69 4.87 -0.36
CA TRP A 114 5.91 4.17 -1.37
C TRP A 114 6.82 3.63 -2.48
N ASP A 115 6.36 2.62 -3.19
CA ASP A 115 7.16 1.87 -4.16
C ASP A 115 6.76 2.11 -5.62
N LEU A 116 5.96 3.16 -5.92
CA LEU A 116 5.55 3.46 -7.29
C LEU A 116 6.74 3.88 -8.15
N GLN A 117 7.67 4.64 -7.57
CA GLN A 117 8.98 4.96 -8.12
C GLN A 117 9.95 5.37 -7.01
N LYS A 118 11.23 5.58 -7.37
CA LYS A 118 12.26 6.02 -6.42
C LYS A 118 11.83 7.28 -5.67
N GLU A 119 12.03 7.28 -4.36
CA GLU A 119 11.69 8.37 -3.42
C GLU A 119 10.20 8.74 -3.36
N SER A 120 9.32 7.89 -3.93
CA SER A 120 7.89 8.14 -3.81
C SER A 120 7.37 7.87 -2.40
N THR A 121 6.34 8.63 -2.04
CA THR A 121 5.62 8.52 -0.77
C THR A 121 4.13 8.35 -1.05
N MET A 122 3.44 7.71 -0.12
CA MET A 122 1.99 7.66 -0.05
C MET A 122 1.52 8.55 1.09
N THR A 123 0.52 9.38 0.82
CA THR A 123 -0.16 10.18 1.84
C THR A 123 -1.66 9.89 1.77
N ASN A 124 -2.21 9.23 2.78
CA ASN A 124 -3.65 9.07 2.95
C ASN A 124 -4.14 10.13 3.93
N ALA A 125 -5.01 11.02 3.46
CA ALA A 125 -5.30 12.26 4.16
C ALA A 125 -6.64 12.88 3.76
N THR A 126 -7.13 13.79 4.60
CA THR A 126 -8.27 14.64 4.28
C THR A 126 -7.82 15.91 3.56
N VAL A 127 -8.46 16.26 2.45
CA VAL A 127 -8.23 17.51 1.72
C VAL A 127 -8.73 18.69 2.56
N VAL A 128 -7.86 19.65 2.84
CA VAL A 128 -8.17 20.88 3.58
C VAL A 128 -8.53 22.01 2.61
N THR A 129 -7.69 22.24 1.60
CA THR A 129 -7.89 23.28 0.58
C THR A 129 -7.62 22.77 -0.81
N VAL A 130 -8.30 23.37 -1.80
CA VAL A 130 -8.06 23.13 -3.23
C VAL A 130 -7.88 24.48 -3.92
N LYS A 131 -6.66 24.78 -4.37
CA LYS A 131 -6.34 25.99 -5.13
C LYS A 131 -6.04 25.64 -6.58
N VAL A 132 -7.00 25.91 -7.46
CA VAL A 132 -6.85 25.66 -8.91
C VAL A 132 -5.84 26.67 -9.50
N LEU A 133 -4.88 26.18 -10.28
CA LEU A 133 -3.85 26.97 -10.94
C LEU A 133 -4.20 27.18 -12.42
N LYS A 134 -4.90 28.28 -12.74
CA LYS A 134 -5.43 28.58 -14.09
C LYS A 134 -4.38 28.54 -15.22
N LYS A 135 -3.08 28.78 -14.92
CA LYS A 135 -2.00 28.82 -15.92
C LYS A 135 -1.36 27.47 -16.25
N ARG A 136 -1.67 26.39 -15.52
CA ARG A 136 -0.96 25.10 -15.62
C ARG A 136 -1.88 23.88 -15.69
N ASN A 137 -3.18 24.05 -15.92
CA ASN A 137 -4.18 22.95 -15.87
C ASN A 137 -4.02 22.04 -14.65
N GLY A 138 -3.72 22.63 -13.49
CA GLY A 138 -3.40 21.92 -12.28
C GLY A 138 -3.96 22.57 -11.04
N ALA A 139 -3.58 22.04 -9.89
CA ALA A 139 -3.95 22.57 -8.59
C ALA A 139 -2.79 22.45 -7.59
N GLU A 140 -2.83 23.27 -6.58
CA GLU A 140 -2.13 23.02 -5.31
C GLU A 140 -3.19 22.69 -4.27
N ILE A 141 -3.07 21.54 -3.65
CA ILE A 141 -3.97 21.12 -2.57
C ILE A 141 -3.18 21.00 -1.28
N GLU A 142 -3.83 21.30 -0.17
CA GLU A 142 -3.33 20.98 1.15
C GLU A 142 -4.12 19.80 1.71
N VAL A 143 -3.42 18.78 2.19
CA VAL A 143 -4.01 17.61 2.82
C VAL A 143 -3.53 17.51 4.26
N ARG A 144 -4.39 16.97 5.15
CA ARG A 144 -4.09 16.80 6.58
C ARG A 144 -4.24 15.34 6.98
N TYR A 145 -3.24 14.85 7.72
CA TYR A 145 -3.19 13.54 8.36
C TYR A 145 -2.67 13.71 9.79
N GLY A 146 -3.44 13.26 10.76
CA GLY A 146 -3.19 13.58 12.16
C GLY A 146 -3.04 15.10 12.37
N ASP A 147 -1.97 15.51 13.05
CA ASP A 147 -1.65 16.92 13.30
C ASP A 147 -0.75 17.56 12.22
N LYS A 148 -0.48 16.85 11.11
CA LYS A 148 0.42 17.29 10.05
C LYS A 148 -0.35 17.66 8.80
N THR A 149 0.23 18.58 8.02
CA THR A 149 -0.26 18.93 6.69
C THR A 149 0.82 18.69 5.63
N GLN A 150 0.38 18.44 4.39
CA GLN A 150 1.24 18.29 3.24
C GLN A 150 0.69 19.10 2.07
N ALA A 151 1.53 19.94 1.48
CA ALA A 151 1.22 20.62 0.23
C ALA A 151 1.51 19.70 -0.96
N VAL A 152 0.52 19.48 -1.81
CA VAL A 152 0.58 18.59 -2.98
C VAL A 152 0.35 19.39 -4.25
N ILE A 153 1.29 19.29 -5.18
CA ILE A 153 1.17 19.87 -6.53
C ILE A 153 0.54 18.81 -7.44
N ILE A 154 -0.51 19.20 -8.11
CA ILE A 154 -1.22 18.43 -9.13
C ILE A 154 -1.02 19.12 -10.47
N ASP A 155 -0.67 18.38 -11.51
CA ASP A 155 -0.57 18.87 -12.89
C ASP A 155 -1.25 17.90 -13.87
N ASP A 156 -1.11 18.15 -15.17
CA ASP A 156 -1.72 17.39 -16.25
C ASP A 156 -1.19 15.96 -16.40
N THR A 157 -0.07 15.63 -15.72
CA THR A 157 0.49 14.27 -15.69
C THR A 157 -0.08 13.43 -14.56
N THR A 158 -0.78 14.04 -13.60
CA THR A 158 -1.36 13.34 -12.45
C THR A 158 -2.52 12.44 -12.88
N ILE A 159 -2.46 11.17 -12.51
CA ILE A 159 -3.51 10.19 -12.82
C ILE A 159 -4.48 10.09 -11.65
N PHE A 160 -5.79 10.10 -11.92
CA PHE A 160 -6.83 10.04 -10.90
C PHE A 160 -7.63 8.76 -11.01
N GLY A 161 -7.85 8.10 -9.88
CA GLY A 161 -8.76 6.99 -9.70
C GLY A 161 -9.75 7.25 -8.56
N GLN A 162 -10.83 6.53 -8.59
CA GLN A 162 -11.76 6.39 -7.47
C GLN A 162 -12.19 4.92 -7.39
N PHE A 163 -12.57 4.45 -6.22
CA PHE A 163 -12.97 3.06 -6.07
C PHE A 163 -14.29 2.92 -5.30
N VAL A 164 -14.96 1.81 -5.56
CA VAL A 164 -16.13 1.34 -4.84
C VAL A 164 -15.93 -0.13 -4.47
N PRO A 165 -16.68 -0.70 -3.53
CA PRO A 165 -16.69 -2.13 -3.30
C PRO A 165 -16.95 -2.90 -4.60
N GLY A 166 -16.13 -3.90 -4.88
CA GLY A 166 -16.22 -4.76 -6.06
C GLY A 166 -16.57 -6.20 -5.70
N GLN A 167 -16.61 -7.05 -6.71
CA GLN A 167 -16.94 -8.47 -6.58
C GLN A 167 -15.84 -9.35 -7.20
N ARG A 168 -15.77 -10.61 -6.78
CA ARG A 168 -14.80 -11.58 -7.28
C ARG A 168 -14.86 -11.80 -8.80
N SER A 169 -16.02 -11.60 -9.40
CA SER A 169 -16.23 -11.68 -10.86
C SER A 169 -15.45 -10.64 -11.66
N LEU A 170 -14.90 -9.60 -11.02
CA LEU A 170 -13.99 -8.64 -11.66
C LEU A 170 -12.58 -9.23 -11.92
N LEU A 171 -12.22 -10.30 -11.20
CA LEU A 171 -10.94 -10.96 -11.38
C LEU A 171 -11.01 -11.85 -12.63
N VAL A 172 -10.64 -11.31 -13.77
CA VAL A 172 -10.62 -12.00 -15.05
C VAL A 172 -9.27 -11.82 -15.75
N ASN A 173 -8.93 -12.73 -16.66
CA ASN A 173 -7.74 -12.57 -17.50
C ASN A 173 -7.78 -11.25 -18.27
N GLY A 174 -6.67 -10.54 -18.32
CA GLY A 174 -6.54 -9.22 -18.94
C GLY A 174 -6.91 -8.04 -18.03
N ALA A 175 -7.52 -8.29 -16.84
CA ALA A 175 -7.82 -7.21 -15.90
C ALA A 175 -6.54 -6.57 -15.36
N LYS A 176 -6.49 -5.23 -15.35
CA LYS A 176 -5.41 -4.47 -14.73
C LYS A 176 -5.66 -4.34 -13.24
N VAL A 177 -4.65 -4.65 -12.43
CA VAL A 177 -4.79 -4.72 -10.96
C VAL A 177 -3.66 -4.05 -10.22
N LEU A 178 -3.97 -3.57 -9.03
CA LEU A 178 -3.04 -3.34 -7.94
C LEU A 178 -3.44 -4.28 -6.80
N ILE A 179 -2.52 -5.15 -6.38
CA ILE A 179 -2.72 -6.11 -5.30
C ILE A 179 -1.84 -5.72 -4.13
N PHE A 180 -2.44 -5.54 -2.97
CA PHE A 180 -1.75 -5.49 -1.69
C PHE A 180 -1.65 -6.92 -1.17
N ALA A 181 -0.45 -7.40 -0.95
CA ALA A 181 -0.20 -8.77 -0.51
C ALA A 181 0.82 -8.83 0.63
N SER A 182 0.70 -9.84 1.47
CA SER A 182 1.69 -10.21 2.48
C SER A 182 2.42 -11.46 2.02
N GLN A 183 3.73 -11.49 2.23
CA GLN A 183 4.57 -12.63 1.89
C GLN A 183 5.42 -13.04 3.09
N PRO A 184 5.09 -14.15 3.78
CA PRO A 184 5.98 -14.78 4.73
C PRO A 184 7.27 -15.24 4.04
N GLU A 185 8.36 -15.31 4.80
CA GLU A 185 9.65 -15.76 4.26
C GLU A 185 9.54 -17.16 3.65
N GLY A 186 10.02 -17.32 2.40
CA GLY A 186 9.99 -18.60 1.67
C GLY A 186 8.62 -19.05 1.17
N ALA A 187 7.54 -18.29 1.41
CA ALA A 187 6.19 -18.63 0.98
C ALA A 187 5.73 -17.81 -0.25
N GLN A 188 4.64 -18.24 -0.86
CA GLN A 188 3.95 -17.44 -1.88
C GLN A 188 3.20 -16.28 -1.22
N PRO A 189 3.10 -15.11 -1.89
CA PRO A 189 2.32 -14.00 -1.39
C PRO A 189 0.83 -14.35 -1.35
N THR A 190 0.13 -13.82 -0.33
CA THR A 190 -1.32 -13.90 -0.18
C THR A 190 -1.91 -12.50 -0.34
N ALA A 191 -2.94 -12.37 -1.17
CA ALA A 191 -3.63 -11.10 -1.38
C ALA A 191 -4.40 -10.68 -0.14
N ASN A 192 -4.21 -9.44 0.30
CA ASN A 192 -4.96 -8.79 1.37
C ASN A 192 -6.10 -7.92 0.81
N VAL A 193 -5.85 -7.26 -0.34
CA VAL A 193 -6.81 -6.42 -1.08
C VAL A 193 -6.46 -6.49 -2.56
N VAL A 194 -7.46 -6.55 -3.43
CA VAL A 194 -7.29 -6.39 -4.88
C VAL A 194 -8.10 -5.21 -5.38
N MET A 195 -7.43 -4.27 -6.01
CA MET A 195 -8.02 -3.16 -6.74
C MET A 195 -8.01 -3.49 -8.23
N VAL A 196 -9.19 -3.63 -8.83
CA VAL A 196 -9.36 -4.00 -10.25
C VAL A 196 -9.73 -2.76 -11.03
N GLY A 197 -8.93 -2.41 -12.01
CA GLY A 197 -9.16 -1.25 -12.85
C GLY A 197 -10.22 -1.53 -13.92
N LYS A 198 -11.21 -0.67 -13.99
CA LYS A 198 -12.27 -0.72 -14.99
C LYS A 198 -11.73 -0.34 -16.38
N ASP A 199 -12.21 -1.01 -17.43
CA ASP A 199 -11.90 -0.72 -18.83
C ASP A 199 -10.39 -0.63 -19.13
N GLY A 200 -9.59 -1.52 -18.50
CA GLY A 200 -8.14 -1.57 -18.68
C GLY A 200 -7.35 -0.48 -17.95
N PHE A 201 -8.01 0.29 -17.07
CA PHE A 201 -7.35 1.29 -16.24
C PHE A 201 -6.47 0.63 -15.19
N LEU A 202 -5.18 0.96 -15.14
CA LEU A 202 -4.32 0.53 -14.03
C LEU A 202 -4.52 1.48 -12.84
N PRO A 203 -4.86 0.99 -11.63
CA PRO A 203 -4.95 1.84 -10.44
C PRO A 203 -3.67 2.69 -10.25
N PRO A 204 -3.78 4.01 -9.99
CA PRO A 204 -2.68 4.96 -10.17
C PRO A 204 -1.74 5.13 -8.96
N ILE A 205 -1.84 4.28 -7.94
CA ILE A 205 -1.07 4.41 -6.68
C ILE A 205 -0.18 3.21 -6.41
#